data_30517a3f66613682664de78072226b56
#
_entry.id   30517a3f66613682664de78072226b56
#
_cell.length_a   1.000
_cell.length_b   1.000
_cell.length_c   1.000
_cell.angle_alpha   90.00
_cell.angle_beta   90.00
_cell.angle_gamma   90.00
#
_symmetry.space_group_name_H-M   'P 1'
#
loop_
_entity.id
_entity.type
_entity.pdbx_description
1 polymer ?
#
loop_
_entity_poly.entity_id
_entity_poly.type
_entity_poly.pdbx_seq_one_letter_code
_entity_poly.pdbx_strand_id
1 'polypeptide(L)'
;MKKTHRGVSFGTVFMLAVTIVVTGLSASILPRLLGTADLHMDTAALSALTLDGAIPALTLSDIPINNAMSEPSATPEPSDSATQAPTPVPTPTPFPGGTVTLTLGGSINIDDAVRKSAYYSESKKYDFTEILALLEDELSADLTMLSLENITSDAHQVSALNAPPVVFDMLAQSGVDIVALGYPKAVDKGLDGLRTTVAEAQERGLVTLGTYNSETDAATLRLFTIDGVKVAFLHFAESVTAAGKKAISGERAEYALATTHISGSEAAMLADIREARAVADVVVVSLNWGKVSAAKPTTAQQTLAQQIADAGADVIVGAGTRVVQPVTWLTSKDSSGNIRQTLCAWNLGSLLNESRKDGNVLGMLLQLQVFFDGKSISFEKACYTPTYIWRYKQDGQYQYRIVPSDQPAPDGMGDDQIGYMQKAYKNIQKYLGDSPVTLREK
;
A
#
# COMPACT_ATOMS: atom_id res chain seq x y z
N MET A 1 22.10 -10.54 42.00
CA MET A 1 21.42 -9.30 41.55
C MET A 1 20.04 -9.68 41.04
N LYS A 2 18.98 -9.35 41.79
CA LYS A 2 17.59 -9.67 41.46
C LYS A 2 17.09 -8.59 40.48
N LYS A 3 16.70 -8.98 39.25
CA LYS A 3 15.98 -8.10 38.32
C LYS A 3 14.52 -8.02 38.80
N THR A 4 14.11 -6.84 39.22
CA THR A 4 12.71 -6.52 39.52
C THR A 4 11.97 -6.28 38.19
N HIS A 5 11.13 -7.21 37.78
CA HIS A 5 10.10 -6.98 36.75
C HIS A 5 9.05 -6.04 37.33
N ARG A 6 8.91 -4.82 36.78
CA ARG A 6 7.72 -3.98 36.98
C ARG A 6 6.59 -4.55 36.13
N GLY A 7 5.74 -5.36 36.72
CA GLY A 7 4.48 -5.76 36.10
C GLY A 7 3.54 -4.57 36.00
N VAL A 8 2.85 -4.45 34.87
CA VAL A 8 1.73 -3.51 34.69
C VAL A 8 0.64 -3.88 35.72
N SER A 9 0.09 -2.91 36.44
CA SER A 9 -0.87 -3.21 37.50
C SER A 9 -2.15 -3.80 36.91
N PHE A 10 -2.74 -4.76 37.60
CA PHE A 10 -4.01 -5.41 37.23
C PHE A 10 -5.12 -4.40 36.90
N GLY A 11 -5.15 -3.26 37.57
CA GLY A 11 -6.09 -2.17 37.29
C GLY A 11 -5.92 -1.53 35.92
N THR A 12 -4.68 -1.40 35.42
CA THR A 12 -4.42 -0.80 34.10
C THR A 12 -4.89 -1.72 32.97
N VAL A 13 -4.67 -3.02 33.12
CA VAL A 13 -5.12 -4.03 32.15
C VAL A 13 -6.65 -4.15 32.14
N PHE A 14 -7.27 -4.07 33.32
CA PHE A 14 -8.72 -4.11 33.45
C PHE A 14 -9.38 -2.86 32.85
N MET A 15 -8.84 -1.66 33.08
CA MET A 15 -9.33 -0.43 32.48
C MET A 15 -9.23 -0.45 30.94
N LEU A 16 -8.11 -0.97 30.41
CA LEU A 16 -7.93 -1.10 28.96
C LEU A 16 -8.93 -2.08 28.34
N ALA A 17 -9.15 -3.22 28.97
CA ALA A 17 -10.13 -4.21 28.53
C ALA A 17 -11.57 -3.67 28.56
N VAL A 18 -11.95 -2.92 29.59
CA VAL A 18 -13.29 -2.27 29.69
C VAL A 18 -13.46 -1.19 28.62
N THR A 19 -12.44 -0.37 28.37
CA THR A 19 -12.47 0.65 27.32
C THR A 19 -12.63 0.02 25.92
N ILE A 20 -11.97 -1.09 25.66
CA ILE A 20 -12.04 -1.81 24.38
C ILE A 20 -13.46 -2.41 24.16
N VAL A 21 -14.07 -2.97 25.18
CA VAL A 21 -15.44 -3.51 25.10
C VAL A 21 -16.47 -2.38 24.84
N VAL A 22 -16.29 -1.23 25.47
CA VAL A 22 -17.19 -0.07 25.29
C VAL A 22 -17.04 0.58 23.91
N THR A 23 -15.86 0.52 23.30
CA THR A 23 -15.60 1.10 21.98
C THR A 23 -15.91 0.15 20.81
N GLY A 24 -16.31 -1.08 21.07
CA GLY A 24 -16.65 -2.05 20.02
C GLY A 24 -15.46 -2.58 19.24
N LEU A 25 -14.22 -2.48 19.77
CA LEU A 25 -13.03 -3.03 19.15
C LEU A 25 -13.09 -4.56 19.12
N SER A 26 -12.80 -5.16 17.98
CA SER A 26 -12.84 -6.62 17.79
C SER A 26 -11.73 -7.33 18.58
N ALA A 27 -11.96 -8.62 18.92
CA ALA A 27 -10.98 -9.45 19.61
C ALA A 27 -9.64 -9.61 18.86
N SER A 28 -9.61 -9.30 17.57
CA SER A 28 -8.39 -9.33 16.73
C SER A 28 -7.44 -8.15 16.98
N ILE A 29 -7.93 -7.04 17.53
CA ILE A 29 -7.11 -5.85 17.83
C ILE A 29 -6.43 -5.98 19.20
N LEU A 30 -7.03 -6.71 20.13
CA LEU A 30 -6.54 -6.86 21.50
C LEU A 30 -5.08 -7.39 21.58
N PRO A 31 -4.68 -8.44 20.86
CA PRO A 31 -3.30 -8.91 20.81
C PRO A 31 -2.33 -7.92 20.19
N ARG A 32 -2.79 -7.14 19.20
CA ARG A 32 -1.97 -6.11 18.52
C ARG A 32 -1.66 -4.91 19.41
N LEU A 33 -2.58 -4.56 20.34
CA LEU A 33 -2.38 -3.43 21.26
C LEU A 33 -1.57 -3.79 22.51
N LEU A 34 -1.60 -5.04 22.96
CA LEU A 34 -0.98 -5.45 24.22
C LEU A 34 0.46 -5.95 24.08
N GLY A 35 0.97 -6.14 22.85
CA GLY A 35 2.25 -6.80 22.61
C GLY A 35 2.29 -8.21 23.22
N THR A 36 3.17 -9.08 22.78
CA THR A 36 3.30 -10.45 23.28
C THR A 36 3.87 -10.50 24.71
N ALA A 37 3.12 -10.01 25.69
CA ALA A 37 3.30 -10.45 27.06
C ALA A 37 2.51 -11.76 27.20
N ASP A 38 3.15 -12.84 27.64
CA ASP A 38 2.52 -14.11 27.98
C ASP A 38 1.43 -13.91 29.04
N LEU A 39 0.24 -13.51 28.60
CA LEU A 39 -0.97 -13.50 29.39
C LEU A 39 -1.71 -14.80 29.10
N HIS A 40 -1.37 -15.85 29.82
CA HIS A 40 -2.27 -17.00 29.99
C HIS A 40 -3.53 -16.50 30.69
N MET A 41 -4.49 -16.04 29.93
CA MET A 41 -5.83 -15.81 30.44
C MET A 41 -6.64 -17.09 30.25
N ASP A 42 -7.08 -17.64 31.37
CA ASP A 42 -7.99 -18.78 31.39
C ASP A 42 -9.33 -18.36 30.73
N THR A 43 -9.66 -18.98 29.60
CA THR A 43 -10.90 -18.71 28.86
C THR A 43 -12.17 -18.98 29.66
N ALA A 44 -12.08 -19.75 30.76
CA ALA A 44 -13.17 -19.98 31.72
C ALA A 44 -13.50 -18.70 32.52
N ALA A 45 -12.53 -17.83 32.79
CA ALA A 45 -12.74 -16.56 33.50
C ALA A 45 -13.49 -15.52 32.65
N LEU A 46 -13.36 -15.56 31.32
CA LEU A 46 -14.09 -14.66 30.41
C LEU A 46 -15.58 -15.03 30.27
N SER A 47 -15.92 -16.32 30.39
CA SER A 47 -17.31 -16.80 30.29
C SER A 47 -18.14 -16.44 31.52
N ALA A 48 -17.50 -16.21 32.67
CA ALA A 48 -18.19 -15.87 33.94
C ALA A 48 -18.58 -14.37 34.01
N LEU A 49 -18.07 -13.53 33.08
CA LEU A 49 -18.34 -12.08 33.08
C LEU A 49 -19.58 -11.67 32.27
N THR A 50 -20.30 -12.62 31.67
CA THR A 50 -21.44 -12.34 30.77
C THR A 50 -22.82 -12.72 31.34
N LEU A 51 -22.93 -13.06 32.61
CA LEU A 51 -24.21 -13.48 33.19
C LEU A 51 -24.58 -12.67 34.45
N ASP A 52 -25.69 -11.95 34.31
CA ASP A 52 -26.57 -11.38 35.33
C ASP A 52 -25.98 -10.37 36.34
N GLY A 53 -26.26 -9.13 36.09
CA GLY A 53 -26.18 -8.06 37.08
C GLY A 53 -26.20 -6.68 36.43
N ALA A 54 -27.35 -5.98 36.55
CA ALA A 54 -27.43 -4.57 36.20
C ALA A 54 -26.37 -3.77 36.95
N ILE A 55 -25.41 -3.21 36.23
CA ILE A 55 -24.37 -2.30 36.76
C ILE A 55 -25.06 -0.96 36.99
N PRO A 56 -25.11 -0.42 38.24
CA PRO A 56 -25.61 0.93 38.46
C PRO A 56 -24.67 1.93 37.76
N ALA A 57 -25.29 2.88 37.06
CA ALA A 57 -24.56 3.97 36.40
C ALA A 57 -23.88 4.82 37.49
N LEU A 58 -22.56 4.82 37.51
CA LEU A 58 -21.73 5.75 38.27
C LEU A 58 -21.79 7.12 37.59
N THR A 59 -22.40 8.09 38.28
CA THR A 59 -22.38 9.49 37.87
C THR A 59 -21.08 10.16 38.38
N LEU A 60 -20.62 11.18 37.66
CA LEU A 60 -19.35 11.89 37.91
C LEU A 60 -19.28 12.63 39.29
N SER A 61 -20.37 12.55 40.12
CA SER A 61 -20.50 13.22 41.42
C SER A 61 -19.84 12.48 42.59
N ASP A 62 -19.30 11.27 42.41
CA ASP A 62 -18.85 10.41 43.53
C ASP A 62 -17.30 10.39 43.72
N ILE A 63 -16.58 11.38 43.21
CA ILE A 63 -15.14 11.51 43.46
C ILE A 63 -14.91 12.63 44.50
N PRO A 64 -14.46 12.33 45.72
CA PRO A 64 -14.13 13.37 46.69
C PRO A 64 -12.84 14.07 46.30
N ILE A 65 -12.93 15.34 45.87
CA ILE A 65 -11.77 16.22 45.75
C ILE A 65 -11.56 16.93 47.06
N ASN A 66 -10.50 16.57 47.76
CA ASN A 66 -10.09 17.20 49.01
C ASN A 66 -9.31 18.48 48.68
N ASN A 67 -9.94 19.66 48.83
CA ASN A 67 -9.24 20.94 48.86
C ASN A 67 -9.69 21.71 50.11
N ALA A 68 -8.79 21.74 51.07
CA ALA A 68 -8.84 22.66 52.19
C ALA A 68 -8.26 24.01 51.75
N MET A 69 -8.97 25.08 51.94
CA MET A 69 -8.64 26.28 52.70
C MET A 69 -9.43 27.53 52.28
N SER A 70 -10.10 28.10 53.30
CA SER A 70 -10.32 29.53 53.59
C SER A 70 -11.52 30.23 52.95
N GLU A 71 -12.53 30.46 53.76
CA GLU A 71 -13.52 31.55 53.64
C GLU A 71 -12.90 32.94 53.82
N PRO A 72 -13.55 34.02 53.36
CA PRO A 72 -14.70 34.55 54.10
C PRO A 72 -15.90 35.06 53.23
N SER A 73 -17.07 34.93 53.87
CA SER A 73 -18.33 35.58 53.75
C SER A 73 -18.44 36.89 52.95
N ALA A 74 -19.36 36.91 51.95
CA ALA A 74 -20.21 38.05 51.59
C ALA A 74 -21.44 37.55 50.88
N THR A 75 -22.58 37.96 51.40
CA THR A 75 -23.94 37.77 50.88
C THR A 75 -24.09 38.52 49.56
N PRO A 76 -24.51 37.96 48.44
CA PRO A 76 -24.98 38.71 47.29
C PRO A 76 -26.50 38.74 47.20
N GLU A 77 -26.99 39.90 46.88
CA GLU A 77 -28.37 40.19 46.43
C GLU A 77 -28.77 39.37 45.19
N PRO A 78 -30.06 39.10 44.96
CA PRO A 78 -30.54 38.35 43.81
C PRO A 78 -30.41 39.22 42.54
N SER A 79 -29.49 38.88 41.68
CA SER A 79 -29.36 39.42 40.33
C SER A 79 -30.22 38.56 39.39
N ASP A 80 -31.17 39.18 38.68
CA ASP A 80 -31.92 38.63 37.57
C ASP A 80 -30.97 38.20 36.47
N SER A 81 -30.66 36.92 36.49
CA SER A 81 -29.87 36.30 35.42
C SER A 81 -30.81 35.95 34.27
N ALA A 82 -30.84 36.81 33.26
CA ALA A 82 -31.44 36.49 31.98
C ALA A 82 -30.77 35.22 31.42
N THR A 83 -31.55 34.13 31.31
CA THR A 83 -31.14 32.87 30.70
C THR A 83 -30.74 33.18 29.23
N GLN A 84 -29.48 33.25 28.94
CA GLN A 84 -29.00 33.32 27.55
C GLN A 84 -29.45 32.06 26.85
N ALA A 85 -30.18 32.22 25.75
CA ALA A 85 -30.52 31.12 24.86
C ALA A 85 -29.23 30.43 24.41
N PRO A 86 -29.16 29.08 24.33
CA PRO A 86 -27.96 28.38 23.86
C PRO A 86 -27.59 28.87 22.48
N THR A 87 -26.35 29.34 22.36
CA THR A 87 -25.77 29.69 21.06
C THR A 87 -25.91 28.50 20.12
N PRO A 88 -26.52 28.64 18.93
CA PRO A 88 -26.67 27.52 18.01
C PRO A 88 -25.30 26.93 17.72
N VAL A 89 -25.14 25.63 17.98
CA VAL A 89 -23.95 24.89 17.57
C VAL A 89 -23.87 24.99 16.03
N PRO A 90 -22.79 25.48 15.47
CA PRO A 90 -22.68 25.58 14.02
C PRO A 90 -22.92 24.21 13.41
N THR A 91 -23.92 24.10 12.54
CA THR A 91 -24.14 22.91 11.73
C THR A 91 -22.88 22.66 10.90
N PRO A 92 -22.25 21.48 10.96
CA PRO A 92 -21.06 21.20 10.17
C PRO A 92 -21.41 21.44 8.71
N THR A 93 -20.61 22.26 8.05
CA THR A 93 -20.72 22.47 6.60
C THR A 93 -20.53 21.12 5.92
N PRO A 94 -21.43 20.69 5.05
CA PRO A 94 -21.24 19.44 4.29
C PRO A 94 -19.90 19.46 3.55
N PHE A 95 -19.19 18.34 3.54
CA PHE A 95 -17.98 18.18 2.72
C PHE A 95 -18.35 18.43 1.26
N PRO A 96 -17.67 19.37 0.57
CA PRO A 96 -18.06 19.76 -0.80
C PRO A 96 -17.70 18.69 -1.85
N GLY A 97 -17.04 17.62 -1.46
CA GLY A 97 -16.38 16.66 -2.33
C GLY A 97 -14.91 17.02 -2.54
N GLY A 98 -14.13 16.04 -2.96
CA GLY A 98 -12.70 16.18 -3.28
C GLY A 98 -12.29 15.25 -4.40
N THR A 99 -11.21 15.58 -5.08
CA THR A 99 -10.65 14.80 -6.17
C THR A 99 -9.23 14.37 -5.84
N VAL A 100 -8.87 13.13 -6.18
CA VAL A 100 -7.51 12.62 -6.10
C VAL A 100 -7.10 12.00 -7.42
N THR A 101 -5.88 12.29 -7.85
CA THR A 101 -5.25 11.68 -9.02
C THR A 101 -4.26 10.62 -8.58
N LEU A 102 -4.32 9.44 -9.22
CA LEU A 102 -3.46 8.30 -8.92
C LEU A 102 -2.74 7.87 -10.20
N THR A 103 -1.42 7.64 -10.10
CA THR A 103 -0.65 6.92 -11.12
C THR A 103 -0.13 5.62 -10.53
N LEU A 104 -0.49 4.49 -11.16
CA LEU A 104 -0.14 3.15 -10.71
C LEU A 104 0.64 2.44 -11.81
N GLY A 105 1.88 2.00 -11.53
CA GLY A 105 2.75 1.40 -12.52
C GLY A 105 3.10 -0.06 -12.25
N GLY A 106 3.58 -0.72 -13.30
CA GLY A 106 4.01 -2.12 -13.26
C GLY A 106 5.36 -2.34 -12.58
N SER A 107 5.92 -3.54 -12.78
CA SER A 107 7.13 -3.98 -12.09
C SER A 107 8.40 -3.33 -12.64
N ILE A 108 9.27 -2.91 -11.73
CA ILE A 108 10.67 -2.55 -11.99
C ILE A 108 11.55 -3.68 -11.46
N ASN A 109 12.43 -4.19 -12.32
CA ASN A 109 13.42 -5.20 -12.00
C ASN A 109 14.81 -4.70 -12.41
N ILE A 110 15.69 -4.52 -11.44
CA ILE A 110 17.11 -4.19 -11.66
C ILE A 110 17.87 -5.49 -11.90
N ASP A 111 17.61 -6.11 -13.05
CA ASP A 111 18.31 -7.31 -13.50
C ASP A 111 19.79 -6.98 -13.82
N ASP A 112 20.61 -8.00 -14.08
CA ASP A 112 22.06 -7.80 -14.26
C ASP A 112 22.45 -6.84 -15.39
N ALA A 113 21.74 -6.88 -16.53
CA ALA A 113 22.04 -5.99 -17.65
C ALA A 113 21.61 -4.55 -17.34
N VAL A 114 20.47 -4.36 -16.68
CA VAL A 114 20.00 -3.03 -16.23
C VAL A 114 20.97 -2.46 -15.20
N ARG A 115 21.37 -3.26 -14.21
CA ARG A 115 22.35 -2.84 -13.19
C ARG A 115 23.69 -2.44 -13.80
N LYS A 116 24.21 -3.25 -14.74
CA LYS A 116 25.47 -2.95 -15.43
C LYS A 116 25.41 -1.68 -16.27
N SER A 117 24.26 -1.38 -16.87
CA SER A 117 24.08 -0.16 -17.66
C SER A 117 24.16 1.12 -16.81
N ALA A 118 23.78 1.03 -15.56
CA ALA A 118 23.82 2.15 -14.63
C ALA A 118 25.14 2.30 -13.87
N TYR A 119 26.15 1.44 -14.12
CA TYR A 119 27.43 1.48 -13.42
C TYR A 119 28.46 2.30 -14.17
N TYR A 120 28.97 3.33 -13.54
CA TYR A 120 30.04 4.19 -14.04
C TYR A 120 31.40 3.76 -13.47
N SER A 121 32.25 3.16 -14.30
CA SER A 121 33.54 2.59 -13.88
C SER A 121 34.54 3.61 -13.34
N GLU A 122 34.51 4.85 -13.83
CA GLU A 122 35.40 5.93 -13.40
C GLU A 122 35.10 6.37 -11.96
N SER A 123 33.83 6.61 -11.66
CA SER A 123 33.38 7.00 -10.32
C SER A 123 33.14 5.82 -9.38
N LYS A 124 33.07 4.60 -9.92
CA LYS A 124 32.65 3.37 -9.20
C LYS A 124 31.28 3.49 -8.56
N LYS A 125 30.38 4.26 -9.15
CA LYS A 125 29.02 4.51 -8.66
C LYS A 125 27.97 4.02 -9.65
N TYR A 126 26.77 3.80 -9.12
CA TYR A 126 25.57 3.55 -9.90
C TYR A 126 24.76 4.83 -10.04
N ASP A 127 24.13 5.03 -11.19
CA ASP A 127 23.18 6.10 -11.46
C ASP A 127 22.07 5.56 -12.37
N PHE A 128 20.82 5.62 -11.89
CA PHE A 128 19.63 5.16 -12.59
C PHE A 128 18.74 6.32 -13.04
N THR A 129 19.09 7.57 -12.78
CA THR A 129 18.25 8.77 -12.94
C THR A 129 17.62 8.87 -14.32
N GLU A 130 18.37 8.59 -15.38
CA GLU A 130 17.90 8.71 -16.75
C GLU A 130 16.85 7.66 -17.17
N ILE A 131 16.64 6.61 -16.38
CA ILE A 131 15.76 5.50 -16.78
C ILE A 131 14.30 5.93 -16.84
N LEU A 132 13.84 6.73 -15.88
CA LEU A 132 12.45 7.22 -15.81
C LEU A 132 12.28 8.66 -16.29
N ALA A 133 13.35 9.35 -16.69
CA ALA A 133 13.33 10.77 -17.04
C ALA A 133 12.31 11.16 -18.13
N LEU A 134 11.93 10.24 -19.01
CA LEU A 134 10.92 10.47 -20.05
C LEU A 134 9.47 10.20 -19.60
N LEU A 135 9.26 9.92 -18.30
CA LEU A 135 7.95 9.69 -17.70
C LEU A 135 7.60 10.74 -16.63
N GLU A 136 8.36 11.83 -16.53
CA GLU A 136 8.17 12.83 -15.47
C GLU A 136 6.74 13.37 -15.40
N ASP A 137 6.16 13.73 -16.54
CA ASP A 137 4.77 14.21 -16.61
C ASP A 137 3.75 13.13 -16.19
N GLU A 138 4.00 11.88 -16.53
CA GLU A 138 3.11 10.74 -16.24
C GLU A 138 3.16 10.32 -14.77
N LEU A 139 4.25 10.66 -14.06
CA LEU A 139 4.46 10.32 -12.66
C LEU A 139 4.13 11.48 -11.71
N SER A 140 3.55 12.58 -12.22
CA SER A 140 3.24 13.81 -11.46
C SER A 140 1.83 13.84 -10.84
N ALA A 141 1.20 12.68 -10.58
CA ALA A 141 -0.09 12.60 -9.89
C ALA A 141 0.02 12.97 -8.40
N ASP A 142 -1.13 13.20 -7.73
CA ASP A 142 -1.16 13.43 -6.28
C ASP A 142 -0.54 12.26 -5.49
N LEU A 143 -0.71 11.01 -5.98
CA LEU A 143 -0.09 9.81 -5.45
C LEU A 143 0.36 8.89 -6.59
N THR A 144 1.64 8.62 -6.65
CA THR A 144 2.26 7.72 -7.62
C THR A 144 2.82 6.48 -6.94
N MET A 145 2.36 5.29 -7.36
CA MET A 145 2.82 4.00 -6.85
C MET A 145 3.48 3.16 -7.94
N LEU A 146 4.70 2.68 -7.72
CA LEU A 146 5.38 1.69 -8.55
C LEU A 146 5.77 0.44 -7.74
N SER A 147 6.01 -0.69 -8.43
CA SER A 147 6.48 -1.92 -7.78
C SER A 147 7.96 -2.14 -8.07
N LEU A 148 8.78 -2.37 -7.04
CA LEU A 148 10.18 -2.76 -7.19
C LEU A 148 10.37 -4.22 -6.73
N GLU A 149 10.83 -5.08 -7.63
CA GLU A 149 11.07 -6.50 -7.37
C GLU A 149 12.56 -6.80 -7.14
N ASN A 150 13.18 -6.03 -6.24
CA ASN A 150 14.56 -6.21 -5.80
C ASN A 150 14.67 -6.03 -4.28
N ILE A 151 15.59 -6.77 -3.67
CA ILE A 151 16.18 -6.41 -2.38
C ILE A 151 17.21 -5.31 -2.64
N THR A 152 17.38 -4.39 -1.70
CA THR A 152 18.39 -3.32 -1.79
C THR A 152 19.10 -3.22 -0.43
N SER A 153 20.20 -3.91 -0.28
CA SER A 153 20.92 -3.96 1.00
C SER A 153 22.43 -3.92 0.79
N ASP A 154 23.09 -2.98 1.40
CA ASP A 154 24.55 -2.86 1.38
C ASP A 154 25.24 -4.00 2.15
N ALA A 155 24.53 -4.69 3.04
CA ALA A 155 25.03 -5.87 3.73
C ALA A 155 25.25 -7.08 2.80
N HIS A 156 24.72 -7.05 1.58
CA HIS A 156 24.82 -8.11 0.61
C HIS A 156 25.50 -7.65 -0.68
N GLN A 157 26.23 -8.56 -1.32
CA GLN A 157 26.84 -8.27 -2.61
C GLN A 157 25.74 -7.89 -3.62
N VAL A 158 26.00 -6.81 -4.37
CA VAL A 158 25.13 -6.35 -5.45
C VAL A 158 25.00 -7.43 -6.54
N SER A 159 23.78 -7.72 -6.96
CA SER A 159 23.43 -8.78 -7.92
C SER A 159 22.06 -8.49 -8.55
N ALA A 160 21.59 -9.35 -9.43
CA ALA A 160 20.24 -9.26 -9.97
C ALA A 160 19.12 -9.37 -8.91
N LEU A 161 19.40 -9.95 -7.74
CA LEU A 161 18.46 -10.02 -6.62
C LEU A 161 18.59 -8.82 -5.68
N ASN A 162 19.84 -8.36 -5.47
CA ASN A 162 20.17 -7.27 -4.55
C ASN A 162 20.67 -6.06 -5.34
N ALA A 163 19.79 -5.13 -5.65
CA ALA A 163 20.10 -3.90 -6.37
C ALA A 163 20.83 -2.89 -5.45
N PRO A 164 21.62 -1.96 -6.01
CA PRO A 164 22.17 -0.85 -5.24
C PRO A 164 21.05 0.04 -4.68
N PRO A 165 21.12 0.51 -3.41
CA PRO A 165 20.07 1.35 -2.81
C PRO A 165 19.75 2.65 -3.57
N VAL A 166 20.71 3.17 -4.35
CA VAL A 166 20.52 4.36 -5.20
C VAL A 166 19.36 4.21 -6.22
N VAL A 167 18.82 3.01 -6.42
CA VAL A 167 17.58 2.83 -7.20
C VAL A 167 16.40 3.60 -6.60
N PHE A 168 16.36 3.79 -5.29
CA PHE A 168 15.34 4.58 -4.63
C PHE A 168 15.48 6.09 -4.89
N ASP A 169 16.72 6.56 -5.15
CA ASP A 169 16.93 7.97 -5.56
C ASP A 169 16.26 8.22 -6.92
N MET A 170 16.37 7.30 -7.87
CA MET A 170 15.65 7.36 -9.14
C MET A 170 14.14 7.45 -8.91
N LEU A 171 13.56 6.56 -8.08
CA LEU A 171 12.12 6.54 -7.82
C LEU A 171 11.64 7.86 -7.21
N ALA A 172 12.29 8.30 -6.13
CA ALA A 172 11.92 9.53 -5.43
C ALA A 172 12.05 10.79 -6.31
N GLN A 173 13.14 10.90 -7.09
CA GLN A 173 13.37 12.03 -7.99
C GLN A 173 12.41 12.05 -9.19
N SER A 174 11.86 10.90 -9.57
CA SER A 174 10.86 10.80 -10.65
C SER A 174 9.42 11.05 -10.19
N GLY A 175 9.19 11.47 -8.94
CA GLY A 175 7.82 11.75 -8.44
C GLY A 175 7.08 10.52 -7.91
N VAL A 176 7.78 9.42 -7.60
CA VAL A 176 7.16 8.27 -6.94
C VAL A 176 7.02 8.54 -5.44
N ASP A 177 5.84 8.34 -4.89
CA ASP A 177 5.54 8.49 -3.47
C ASP A 177 5.56 7.16 -2.73
N ILE A 178 5.10 6.10 -3.42
CA ILE A 178 4.81 4.79 -2.84
C ILE A 178 5.53 3.72 -3.64
N VAL A 179 6.29 2.87 -2.96
CA VAL A 179 6.94 1.71 -3.57
C VAL A 179 6.42 0.40 -2.96
N ALA A 180 5.84 -0.45 -3.82
CA ALA A 180 5.44 -1.80 -3.44
C ALA A 180 6.65 -2.74 -3.52
N LEU A 181 7.07 -3.26 -2.36
CA LEU A 181 8.25 -4.11 -2.19
C LEU A 181 7.89 -5.57 -1.90
N GLY A 182 6.60 -5.88 -1.78
CA GLY A 182 6.10 -7.24 -1.55
C GLY A 182 6.17 -8.08 -2.82
N TYR A 183 7.13 -8.98 -2.94
CA TYR A 183 7.24 -9.93 -4.05
C TYR A 183 7.82 -11.27 -3.54
N PRO A 184 7.72 -12.38 -4.29
CA PRO A 184 8.08 -13.70 -3.76
C PRO A 184 9.50 -13.85 -3.21
N LYS A 185 10.45 -13.04 -3.67
CA LYS A 185 11.86 -13.09 -3.24
C LYS A 185 12.24 -12.01 -2.22
N ALA A 186 11.30 -11.23 -1.73
CA ALA A 186 11.56 -10.10 -0.82
C ALA A 186 12.33 -10.51 0.46
N VAL A 187 12.21 -11.77 0.88
CA VAL A 187 12.91 -12.32 2.06
C VAL A 187 14.02 -13.32 1.71
N ASP A 188 14.45 -13.43 0.45
CA ASP A 188 15.50 -14.39 0.03
C ASP A 188 16.88 -14.09 0.65
N LYS A 189 17.08 -12.89 1.20
CA LYS A 189 18.26 -12.45 1.96
C LYS A 189 18.00 -12.31 3.47
N GLY A 190 16.97 -13.01 3.98
CA GLY A 190 16.59 -12.94 5.38
C GLY A 190 15.89 -11.63 5.77
N LEU A 191 15.57 -11.49 7.04
CA LEU A 191 14.92 -10.30 7.57
C LEU A 191 15.82 -9.06 7.52
N ASP A 192 17.13 -9.23 7.67
CA ASP A 192 18.09 -8.11 7.61
C ASP A 192 18.07 -7.47 6.20
N GLY A 193 18.10 -8.30 5.15
CA GLY A 193 17.99 -7.81 3.77
C GLY A 193 16.67 -7.09 3.50
N LEU A 194 15.55 -7.62 4.01
CA LEU A 194 14.24 -6.98 3.90
C LEU A 194 14.20 -5.65 4.66
N ARG A 195 14.60 -5.65 5.95
CA ARG A 195 14.57 -4.45 6.80
C ARG A 195 15.46 -3.33 6.24
N THR A 196 16.64 -3.67 5.75
CA THR A 196 17.53 -2.69 5.09
C THR A 196 16.84 -2.13 3.84
N THR A 197 16.20 -2.97 3.02
CA THR A 197 15.45 -2.50 1.83
C THR A 197 14.35 -1.51 2.20
N VAL A 198 13.58 -1.80 3.25
CA VAL A 198 12.52 -0.89 3.74
C VAL A 198 13.14 0.42 4.26
N ALA A 199 14.20 0.35 5.05
CA ALA A 199 14.87 1.53 5.60
C ALA A 199 15.44 2.43 4.49
N GLU A 200 16.14 1.87 3.51
CA GLU A 200 16.71 2.60 2.37
C GLU A 200 15.65 3.35 1.54
N ALA A 201 14.46 2.75 1.36
CA ALA A 201 13.35 3.42 0.71
C ALA A 201 12.78 4.56 1.56
N GLN A 202 12.56 4.32 2.87
CA GLN A 202 12.01 5.29 3.80
C GLN A 202 12.94 6.50 4.03
N GLU A 203 14.26 6.28 4.06
CA GLU A 203 15.27 7.35 4.16
C GLU A 203 15.22 8.34 2.98
N ARG A 204 14.70 7.90 1.83
CA ARG A 204 14.49 8.73 0.64
C ARG A 204 13.07 9.28 0.52
N GLY A 205 12.28 9.18 1.60
CA GLY A 205 10.92 9.71 1.67
C GLY A 205 9.86 8.83 1.00
N LEU A 206 10.21 7.64 0.52
CA LEU A 206 9.24 6.73 -0.10
C LEU A 206 8.43 5.98 0.96
N VAL A 207 7.13 5.87 0.75
CA VAL A 207 6.25 5.00 1.56
C VAL A 207 6.33 3.57 1.03
N THR A 208 6.65 2.62 1.90
CA THR A 208 6.78 1.21 1.53
C THR A 208 5.49 0.42 1.74
N LEU A 209 5.18 -0.52 0.85
CA LEU A 209 4.03 -1.40 0.92
C LEU A 209 4.44 -2.87 0.81
N GLY A 210 3.73 -3.72 1.56
CA GLY A 210 3.84 -5.18 1.47
C GLY A 210 5.04 -5.78 2.17
N THR A 211 6.02 -4.96 2.59
CA THR A 211 7.16 -5.35 3.43
C THR A 211 7.32 -4.35 4.55
N TYR A 212 7.67 -4.85 5.74
CA TYR A 212 7.66 -4.06 6.97
C TYR A 212 8.86 -4.38 7.84
N ASN A 213 9.42 -3.36 8.51
CA ASN A 213 10.60 -3.51 9.36
C ASN A 213 10.26 -3.93 10.81
N SER A 214 8.99 -3.82 11.22
CA SER A 214 8.50 -4.20 12.54
C SER A 214 7.01 -4.54 12.53
N GLU A 215 6.50 -5.16 13.60
CA GLU A 215 5.08 -5.44 13.79
C GLU A 215 4.25 -4.14 13.82
N THR A 216 4.77 -3.09 14.46
CA THR A 216 4.12 -1.77 14.48
C THR A 216 4.02 -1.18 13.09
N ASP A 217 5.08 -1.28 12.27
CA ASP A 217 5.08 -0.82 10.89
C ASP A 217 4.05 -1.60 10.05
N ALA A 218 3.97 -2.92 10.22
CA ALA A 218 2.97 -3.75 9.54
C ALA A 218 1.52 -3.42 9.95
N ALA A 219 1.30 -3.08 11.21
CA ALA A 219 -0.02 -2.69 11.73
C ALA A 219 -0.43 -1.25 11.32
N THR A 220 0.49 -0.46 10.78
CA THR A 220 0.22 0.93 10.38
C THR A 220 -0.34 0.98 8.97
N LEU A 221 -1.62 1.33 8.83
CA LEU A 221 -2.26 1.52 7.53
C LEU A 221 -1.63 2.70 6.78
N ARG A 222 -1.28 2.50 5.51
CA ARG A 222 -0.81 3.57 4.62
C ARG A 222 -2.02 4.35 4.13
N LEU A 223 -2.35 5.41 4.86
CA LEU A 223 -3.51 6.28 4.63
C LEU A 223 -3.04 7.70 4.30
N PHE A 224 -3.47 8.20 3.17
CA PHE A 224 -3.17 9.55 2.67
C PHE A 224 -4.45 10.38 2.66
N THR A 225 -4.33 11.68 2.86
CA THR A 225 -5.47 12.60 2.72
C THR A 225 -5.11 13.67 1.70
N ILE A 226 -5.79 13.66 0.57
CA ILE A 226 -5.60 14.58 -0.56
C ILE A 226 -6.94 15.24 -0.85
N ASP A 227 -6.98 16.55 -0.84
CA ASP A 227 -8.21 17.34 -1.05
C ASP A 227 -9.41 16.86 -0.19
N GLY A 228 -9.11 16.43 1.05
CA GLY A 228 -10.07 15.88 1.98
C GLY A 228 -10.47 14.42 1.72
N VAL A 229 -10.02 13.81 0.62
CA VAL A 229 -10.25 12.39 0.28
C VAL A 229 -9.20 11.52 0.95
N LYS A 230 -9.63 10.50 1.67
CA LYS A 230 -8.76 9.53 2.33
C LYS A 230 -8.53 8.32 1.44
N VAL A 231 -7.28 8.11 1.05
CA VAL A 231 -6.86 6.99 0.19
C VAL A 231 -6.01 6.02 0.97
N ALA A 232 -6.45 4.78 1.10
CA ALA A 232 -5.68 3.69 1.71
C ALA A 232 -5.01 2.84 0.64
N PHE A 233 -3.74 2.48 0.88
CA PHE A 233 -2.99 1.56 0.03
C PHE A 233 -2.60 0.30 0.82
N LEU A 234 -2.86 -0.86 0.20
CA LEU A 234 -2.41 -2.16 0.69
C LEU A 234 -1.69 -2.92 -0.44
N HIS A 235 -0.74 -3.76 -0.07
CA HIS A 235 -0.04 -4.60 -1.04
C HIS A 235 0.24 -5.98 -0.47
N PHE A 236 0.07 -7.04 -1.29
CA PHE A 236 0.28 -8.42 -0.89
C PHE A 236 1.02 -9.21 -1.99
N ALA A 237 1.96 -10.05 -1.57
CA ALA A 237 2.61 -11.03 -2.45
C ALA A 237 1.83 -12.35 -2.46
N GLU A 238 1.68 -12.99 -3.63
CA GLU A 238 0.99 -14.28 -3.74
C GLU A 238 1.70 -15.39 -2.97
N SER A 239 3.04 -15.34 -2.89
CA SER A 239 3.81 -16.41 -2.27
C SER A 239 5.20 -15.95 -1.81
N VAL A 240 5.86 -16.83 -1.06
CA VAL A 240 7.28 -16.71 -0.68
C VAL A 240 8.04 -17.89 -1.29
N THR A 241 9.23 -17.64 -1.84
CA THR A 241 10.09 -18.69 -2.39
C THR A 241 10.54 -19.70 -1.33
N ALA A 242 10.95 -20.89 -1.75
CA ALA A 242 11.57 -21.86 -0.84
C ALA A 242 12.85 -21.31 -0.17
N ALA A 243 13.63 -20.52 -0.91
CA ALA A 243 14.82 -19.83 -0.39
C ALA A 243 14.44 -18.81 0.68
N GLY A 244 13.43 -17.98 0.45
CA GLY A 244 12.92 -17.01 1.41
C GLY A 244 12.38 -17.67 2.67
N LYS A 245 11.53 -18.70 2.55
CA LYS A 245 11.05 -19.48 3.70
C LYS A 245 12.18 -20.07 4.54
N LYS A 246 13.25 -20.56 3.89
CA LYS A 246 14.44 -21.05 4.57
C LYS A 246 15.22 -19.93 5.27
N ALA A 247 15.37 -18.79 4.61
CA ALA A 247 16.14 -17.65 5.11
C ALA A 247 15.53 -17.02 6.38
N ILE A 248 14.19 -17.08 6.55
CA ILE A 248 13.47 -16.57 7.72
C ILE A 248 13.02 -17.70 8.67
N SER A 249 13.48 -18.94 8.46
CA SER A 249 13.08 -20.08 9.29
C SER A 249 13.56 -19.92 10.74
N GLY A 250 12.63 -20.04 11.69
CA GLY A 250 12.90 -19.89 13.13
C GLY A 250 12.85 -18.45 13.63
N GLU A 251 12.59 -17.47 12.75
CA GLU A 251 12.34 -16.08 13.13
C GLU A 251 10.84 -15.80 13.23
N ARG A 252 10.45 -14.88 14.13
CA ARG A 252 9.09 -14.33 14.14
C ARG A 252 9.00 -13.27 13.05
N ALA A 253 8.55 -13.69 11.87
CA ALA A 253 8.63 -12.92 10.64
C ALA A 253 7.29 -12.75 9.91
N GLU A 254 6.19 -13.18 10.53
CA GLU A 254 4.86 -13.17 9.93
C GLU A 254 4.41 -11.77 9.51
N TYR A 255 4.89 -10.74 10.22
CA TYR A 255 4.61 -9.34 9.89
C TYR A 255 5.43 -8.82 8.70
N ALA A 256 6.61 -9.40 8.44
CA ALA A 256 7.62 -8.76 7.58
C ALA A 256 7.22 -8.72 6.11
N LEU A 257 6.43 -9.68 5.64
CA LEU A 257 5.92 -9.74 4.27
C LEU A 257 4.43 -10.06 4.27
N ALA A 258 3.62 -9.12 3.80
CA ALA A 258 2.20 -9.36 3.60
C ALA A 258 1.97 -10.33 2.43
N THR A 259 1.21 -11.41 2.67
CA THR A 259 0.98 -12.45 1.66
C THR A 259 -0.47 -12.89 1.58
N THR A 260 -0.87 -13.45 0.43
CA THR A 260 -2.23 -13.93 0.18
C THR A 260 -2.42 -15.41 0.50
N HIS A 261 -1.35 -16.22 0.55
CA HIS A 261 -1.45 -17.69 0.57
C HIS A 261 -0.63 -18.42 1.66
N ILE A 262 -0.06 -17.72 2.61
CA ILE A 262 0.48 -18.37 3.81
C ILE A 262 -0.70 -18.77 4.69
N SER A 263 -0.67 -19.95 5.30
CA SER A 263 -1.78 -20.53 6.07
C SER A 263 -2.56 -19.51 6.90
N GLY A 264 -3.81 -19.27 6.53
CA GLY A 264 -4.68 -18.27 7.17
C GLY A 264 -4.50 -16.81 6.69
N SER A 265 -3.49 -16.51 5.85
CA SER A 265 -3.19 -15.14 5.41
C SER A 265 -4.26 -14.53 4.51
N GLU A 266 -5.00 -15.34 3.73
CA GLU A 266 -6.10 -14.83 2.91
C GLU A 266 -7.20 -14.20 3.76
N ALA A 267 -7.60 -14.83 4.85
CA ALA A 267 -8.58 -14.28 5.79
C ALA A 267 -8.06 -12.99 6.46
N ALA A 268 -6.79 -12.95 6.83
CA ALA A 268 -6.14 -11.76 7.39
C ALA A 268 -6.07 -10.63 6.37
N MET A 269 -5.64 -10.90 5.14
CA MET A 269 -5.65 -9.92 4.05
C MET A 269 -7.03 -9.31 3.83
N LEU A 270 -8.10 -10.13 3.78
CA LEU A 270 -9.45 -9.65 3.60
C LEU A 270 -9.95 -8.84 4.82
N ALA A 271 -9.47 -9.15 6.03
CA ALA A 271 -9.74 -8.36 7.22
C ALA A 271 -9.05 -6.99 7.15
N ASP A 272 -7.78 -6.95 6.77
CA ASP A 272 -7.01 -5.70 6.60
C ASP A 272 -7.69 -4.77 5.56
N ILE A 273 -8.23 -5.33 4.46
CA ILE A 273 -8.97 -4.56 3.45
C ILE A 273 -10.27 -3.99 4.02
N ARG A 274 -11.02 -4.76 4.83
CA ARG A 274 -12.24 -4.26 5.50
C ARG A 274 -11.93 -3.17 6.52
N GLU A 275 -10.83 -3.31 7.26
CA GLU A 275 -10.36 -2.29 8.21
C GLU A 275 -9.98 -0.99 7.47
N ALA A 276 -9.26 -1.11 6.34
CA ALA A 276 -8.96 0.03 5.48
C ALA A 276 -10.25 0.70 4.97
N ARG A 277 -11.23 -0.08 4.48
CA ARG A 277 -12.52 0.43 4.00
C ARG A 277 -13.30 1.19 5.08
N ALA A 278 -13.16 0.81 6.34
CA ALA A 278 -13.87 1.47 7.45
C ALA A 278 -13.37 2.90 7.71
N VAL A 279 -12.17 3.25 7.27
CA VAL A 279 -11.53 4.55 7.59
C VAL A 279 -11.10 5.36 6.36
N ALA A 280 -11.14 4.76 5.16
CA ALA A 280 -10.76 5.38 3.91
C ALA A 280 -11.95 5.57 2.96
N ASP A 281 -11.90 6.59 2.12
CA ASP A 281 -12.87 6.88 1.08
C ASP A 281 -12.55 6.12 -0.21
N VAL A 282 -11.26 5.86 -0.47
CA VAL A 282 -10.74 5.07 -1.59
C VAL A 282 -9.79 4.01 -1.06
N VAL A 283 -9.96 2.76 -1.50
CA VAL A 283 -9.09 1.63 -1.12
C VAL A 283 -8.42 1.05 -2.35
N VAL A 284 -7.10 1.16 -2.41
CA VAL A 284 -6.25 0.62 -3.49
C VAL A 284 -5.54 -0.63 -2.97
N VAL A 285 -5.75 -1.76 -3.63
CA VAL A 285 -5.09 -3.03 -3.31
C VAL A 285 -4.16 -3.43 -4.46
N SER A 286 -2.87 -3.47 -4.19
CA SER A 286 -1.86 -3.94 -5.13
C SER A 286 -1.46 -5.38 -4.81
N LEU A 287 -1.19 -6.19 -5.84
CA LEU A 287 -0.87 -7.61 -5.71
C LEU A 287 0.31 -7.99 -6.60
N ASN A 288 1.33 -8.63 -6.01
CA ASN A 288 2.34 -9.32 -6.80
C ASN A 288 1.92 -10.79 -6.94
N TRP A 289 1.31 -11.13 -8.07
CA TRP A 289 0.67 -12.41 -8.30
C TRP A 289 0.84 -12.94 -9.73
N GLY A 290 0.53 -14.21 -9.89
CA GLY A 290 0.51 -14.89 -11.17
C GLY A 290 1.90 -15.34 -11.64
N LYS A 291 1.89 -16.12 -12.67
CA LYS A 291 3.10 -16.71 -13.24
C LYS A 291 3.71 -15.77 -14.28
N VAL A 292 5.02 -15.60 -14.26
CA VAL A 292 5.77 -14.82 -15.26
C VAL A 292 5.38 -15.23 -16.69
N SER A 293 5.12 -14.24 -17.53
CA SER A 293 4.65 -14.35 -18.92
C SER A 293 3.22 -14.90 -19.10
N ALA A 294 2.42 -15.00 -18.03
CA ALA A 294 1.00 -15.34 -18.17
C ALA A 294 0.25 -14.19 -18.83
N ALA A 295 -0.42 -14.46 -19.94
CA ALA A 295 -1.15 -13.44 -20.72
C ALA A 295 -2.57 -13.15 -20.19
N LYS A 296 -3.09 -13.98 -19.30
CA LYS A 296 -4.44 -13.86 -18.73
C LYS A 296 -4.44 -14.27 -17.26
N PRO A 297 -5.33 -13.70 -16.44
CA PRO A 297 -5.53 -14.13 -15.07
C PRO A 297 -6.08 -15.55 -15.01
N THR A 298 -5.69 -16.31 -14.01
CA THR A 298 -6.22 -17.64 -13.68
C THR A 298 -7.57 -17.52 -12.98
N THR A 299 -8.34 -18.62 -12.94
CA THR A 299 -9.60 -18.66 -12.17
C THR A 299 -9.37 -18.38 -10.68
N ALA A 300 -8.26 -18.85 -10.10
CA ALA A 300 -7.91 -18.55 -8.71
C ALA A 300 -7.70 -17.04 -8.49
N GLN A 301 -6.98 -16.37 -9.38
CA GLN A 301 -6.83 -14.91 -9.31
C GLN A 301 -8.18 -14.18 -9.46
N GLN A 302 -9.05 -14.65 -10.36
CA GLN A 302 -10.38 -14.06 -10.55
C GLN A 302 -11.24 -14.20 -9.27
N THR A 303 -11.22 -15.38 -8.63
CA THR A 303 -11.92 -15.62 -7.37
C THR A 303 -11.36 -14.69 -6.26
N LEU A 304 -10.05 -14.62 -6.12
CA LEU A 304 -9.40 -13.77 -5.11
C LEU A 304 -9.71 -12.28 -5.35
N ALA A 305 -9.67 -11.82 -6.61
CA ALA A 305 -10.02 -10.43 -6.94
C ALA A 305 -11.46 -10.08 -6.58
N GLN A 306 -12.41 -11.03 -6.81
CA GLN A 306 -13.79 -10.83 -6.39
C GLN A 306 -13.93 -10.73 -4.87
N GLN A 307 -13.24 -11.58 -4.11
CA GLN A 307 -13.22 -11.51 -2.64
C GLN A 307 -12.63 -10.18 -2.13
N ILE A 308 -11.57 -9.67 -2.79
CA ILE A 308 -10.96 -8.37 -2.50
C ILE A 308 -11.95 -7.23 -2.78
N ALA A 309 -12.66 -7.28 -3.90
CA ALA A 309 -13.72 -6.33 -4.23
C ALA A 309 -14.87 -6.36 -3.20
N ASP A 310 -15.30 -7.57 -2.81
CA ASP A 310 -16.34 -7.78 -1.78
C ASP A 310 -15.89 -7.31 -0.40
N ALA A 311 -14.59 -7.37 -0.10
CA ALA A 311 -14.00 -6.83 1.13
C ALA A 311 -13.94 -5.30 1.17
N GLY A 312 -14.08 -4.62 0.02
CA GLY A 312 -14.19 -3.16 -0.03
C GLY A 312 -13.14 -2.42 -0.83
N ALA A 313 -12.32 -3.11 -1.65
CA ALA A 313 -11.41 -2.44 -2.57
C ALA A 313 -12.16 -1.69 -3.69
N ASP A 314 -11.65 -0.53 -4.07
CA ASP A 314 -12.13 0.27 -5.20
C ASP A 314 -11.25 0.07 -6.44
N VAL A 315 -9.95 -0.14 -6.21
CA VAL A 315 -8.96 -0.37 -7.25
C VAL A 315 -8.12 -1.59 -6.88
N ILE A 316 -7.95 -2.52 -7.83
CA ILE A 316 -7.04 -3.66 -7.72
C ILE A 316 -6.01 -3.54 -8.85
N VAL A 317 -4.72 -3.60 -8.52
CA VAL A 317 -3.64 -3.59 -9.50
C VAL A 317 -2.70 -4.76 -9.31
N GLY A 318 -2.47 -5.50 -10.40
CA GLY A 318 -1.56 -6.63 -10.43
C GLY A 318 -0.16 -6.27 -10.94
N ALA A 319 0.83 -6.93 -10.37
CA ALA A 319 2.23 -6.97 -10.81
C ALA A 319 2.72 -8.44 -10.83
N GLY A 320 3.96 -8.70 -11.25
CA GLY A 320 4.59 -10.03 -11.16
C GLY A 320 4.59 -10.84 -12.45
N THR A 321 3.56 -10.77 -13.30
CA THR A 321 3.55 -11.54 -14.57
C THR A 321 4.49 -10.96 -15.62
N ARG A 322 4.89 -9.69 -15.48
CA ARG A 322 5.71 -8.95 -16.46
C ARG A 322 5.06 -8.79 -17.84
N VAL A 323 3.77 -9.03 -17.97
CA VAL A 323 2.99 -8.87 -19.21
C VAL A 323 1.72 -8.12 -18.87
N VAL A 324 1.37 -7.13 -19.69
CA VAL A 324 0.10 -6.40 -19.54
C VAL A 324 -1.07 -7.37 -19.72
N GLN A 325 -2.02 -7.31 -18.81
CA GLN A 325 -3.27 -8.07 -18.85
C GLN A 325 -4.46 -7.10 -18.89
N PRO A 326 -5.67 -7.56 -19.23
CA PRO A 326 -6.85 -6.69 -19.32
C PRO A 326 -7.12 -5.87 -18.06
N VAL A 327 -7.90 -4.83 -18.20
CA VAL A 327 -8.57 -4.13 -17.10
C VAL A 327 -10.06 -4.46 -17.17
N THR A 328 -10.69 -4.72 -16.03
CA THR A 328 -12.11 -5.09 -15.97
C THR A 328 -12.78 -4.46 -14.76
N TRP A 329 -14.11 -4.25 -14.85
CA TRP A 329 -14.91 -3.94 -13.68
C TRP A 329 -15.33 -5.22 -12.98
N LEU A 330 -15.19 -5.25 -11.66
CA LEU A 330 -15.77 -6.25 -10.77
C LEU A 330 -16.94 -5.60 -10.03
N THR A 331 -18.06 -6.31 -9.96
CA THR A 331 -19.24 -5.84 -9.24
C THR A 331 -19.32 -6.51 -7.87
N SER A 332 -19.48 -5.71 -6.83
CA SER A 332 -19.67 -6.16 -5.45
C SER A 332 -20.86 -5.44 -4.81
N LYS A 333 -21.15 -5.75 -3.57
CA LYS A 333 -22.17 -5.04 -2.77
C LYS A 333 -21.57 -4.60 -1.44
N ASP A 334 -21.91 -3.39 -1.03
CA ASP A 334 -21.58 -2.92 0.30
C ASP A 334 -22.45 -3.60 1.38
N SER A 335 -22.18 -3.31 2.66
CA SER A 335 -22.93 -3.84 3.79
C SER A 335 -24.42 -3.44 3.80
N SER A 336 -24.78 -2.42 3.06
CA SER A 336 -26.17 -1.93 2.88
C SER A 336 -26.86 -2.53 1.66
N GLY A 337 -26.12 -3.35 0.85
CA GLY A 337 -26.63 -3.98 -0.36
C GLY A 337 -26.52 -3.11 -1.63
N ASN A 338 -25.92 -1.91 -1.55
CA ASN A 338 -25.69 -1.07 -2.71
C ASN A 338 -24.61 -1.66 -3.62
N ILE A 339 -24.81 -1.53 -4.92
CA ILE A 339 -23.84 -2.00 -5.92
C ILE A 339 -22.60 -1.10 -5.88
N ARG A 340 -21.42 -1.73 -5.82
CA ARG A 340 -20.11 -1.10 -5.96
C ARG A 340 -19.39 -1.66 -7.18
N GLN A 341 -18.56 -0.82 -7.78
CA GLN A 341 -17.69 -1.19 -8.89
C GLN A 341 -16.24 -1.07 -8.45
N THR A 342 -15.46 -2.13 -8.67
CA THR A 342 -14.02 -2.16 -8.43
C THR A 342 -13.30 -2.24 -9.77
N LEU A 343 -12.39 -1.31 -10.03
CA LEU A 343 -11.54 -1.36 -11.22
C LEU A 343 -10.38 -2.33 -10.97
N CYS A 344 -10.33 -3.43 -11.71
CA CYS A 344 -9.28 -4.44 -11.61
C CYS A 344 -8.37 -4.41 -12.85
N ALA A 345 -7.17 -3.89 -12.71
CA ALA A 345 -6.09 -4.03 -13.68
C ALA A 345 -5.30 -5.31 -13.34
N TRP A 346 -5.56 -6.39 -14.07
CA TRP A 346 -5.03 -7.72 -13.74
C TRP A 346 -3.50 -7.76 -13.71
N ASN A 347 -2.83 -7.03 -14.60
CA ASN A 347 -1.39 -6.78 -14.52
C ASN A 347 -0.99 -5.58 -15.38
N LEU A 348 -0.14 -4.71 -14.84
CA LEU A 348 0.34 -3.52 -15.52
C LEU A 348 1.60 -3.77 -16.39
N GLY A 349 2.09 -5.02 -16.46
CA GLY A 349 3.28 -5.38 -17.20
C GLY A 349 4.57 -4.98 -16.51
N SER A 350 5.64 -4.81 -17.29
CA SER A 350 6.94 -4.35 -16.79
C SER A 350 7.24 -2.94 -17.21
N LEU A 351 7.58 -2.08 -16.25
CA LEU A 351 8.20 -0.80 -16.56
C LEU A 351 9.68 -0.99 -16.90
N LEU A 352 10.41 -1.86 -16.17
CA LEU A 352 11.82 -2.08 -16.40
C LEU A 352 12.22 -3.53 -16.16
N ASN A 353 12.95 -4.14 -17.08
CA ASN A 353 13.68 -5.40 -16.94
C ASN A 353 14.67 -5.58 -18.09
N GLU A 354 15.54 -6.60 -18.03
CA GLU A 354 16.48 -6.91 -19.11
C GLU A 354 15.92 -7.78 -20.24
N SER A 355 14.74 -8.38 -20.06
CA SER A 355 14.13 -9.30 -21.01
C SER A 355 13.87 -8.61 -22.35
N ARG A 356 14.13 -9.33 -23.45
CA ARG A 356 13.80 -8.87 -24.80
C ARG A 356 12.68 -9.68 -25.45
N LYS A 357 11.96 -10.48 -24.64
CA LYS A 357 10.80 -11.22 -25.12
C LYS A 357 9.64 -10.24 -25.38
N ASP A 358 8.94 -10.45 -26.48
CA ASP A 358 7.68 -9.76 -26.77
C ASP A 358 6.74 -9.88 -25.57
N GLY A 359 6.10 -8.81 -25.17
CA GLY A 359 5.26 -8.75 -23.97
C GLY A 359 5.99 -8.36 -22.68
N ASN A 360 7.30 -8.70 -22.51
CA ASN A 360 8.07 -8.30 -21.34
C ASN A 360 8.80 -6.94 -21.53
N VAL A 361 8.82 -6.41 -22.74
CA VAL A 361 9.45 -5.12 -23.06
C VAL A 361 8.50 -3.96 -22.99
N LEU A 362 7.30 -4.19 -22.49
CA LEU A 362 6.22 -3.22 -22.44
C LEU A 362 5.47 -3.30 -21.12
N GLY A 363 4.93 -2.17 -20.73
CA GLY A 363 4.11 -2.01 -19.55
C GLY A 363 3.11 -0.87 -19.77
N MET A 364 2.38 -0.53 -18.75
CA MET A 364 1.54 0.66 -18.73
C MET A 364 1.54 1.33 -17.36
N LEU A 365 1.32 2.62 -17.35
CA LEU A 365 0.89 3.37 -16.20
C LEU A 365 -0.64 3.48 -16.26
N LEU A 366 -1.33 3.07 -15.21
CA LEU A 366 -2.76 3.29 -15.04
C LEU A 366 -2.95 4.61 -14.31
N GLN A 367 -3.68 5.54 -14.91
CA GLN A 367 -3.92 6.88 -14.40
C GLN A 367 -5.40 7.05 -14.11
N LEU A 368 -5.71 7.39 -12.88
CA LEU A 368 -7.07 7.51 -12.37
C LEU A 368 -7.30 8.90 -11.80
N GLN A 369 -8.47 9.48 -12.07
CA GLN A 369 -9.00 10.62 -11.36
C GLN A 369 -10.26 10.17 -10.64
N VAL A 370 -10.22 10.18 -9.31
CA VAL A 370 -11.29 9.69 -8.45
C VAL A 370 -11.89 10.87 -7.70
N PHE A 371 -13.17 11.10 -7.88
CA PHE A 371 -13.95 12.08 -7.14
C PHE A 371 -14.74 11.39 -6.02
N PHE A 372 -14.74 11.98 -4.82
CA PHE A 372 -15.53 11.57 -3.68
C PHE A 372 -16.52 12.68 -3.30
N ASP A 373 -17.81 12.39 -3.30
CA ASP A 373 -18.88 13.35 -3.02
C ASP A 373 -19.26 13.45 -1.51
N GLY A 374 -18.47 12.79 -0.64
CA GLY A 374 -18.77 12.66 0.80
C GLY A 374 -19.55 11.38 1.16
N LYS A 375 -19.94 10.56 0.17
CA LYS A 375 -20.67 9.28 0.38
C LYS A 375 -20.16 8.17 -0.52
N SER A 376 -19.90 8.47 -1.77
CA SER A 376 -19.49 7.52 -2.81
C SER A 376 -18.38 8.09 -3.67
N ILE A 377 -17.62 7.21 -4.30
CA ILE A 377 -16.61 7.58 -5.29
C ILE A 377 -17.16 7.42 -6.71
N SER A 378 -16.61 8.22 -7.61
CA SER A 378 -16.75 8.05 -9.05
C SER A 378 -15.38 8.17 -9.72
N PHE A 379 -15.16 7.39 -10.76
CA PHE A 379 -13.97 7.50 -11.60
C PHE A 379 -14.25 8.50 -12.73
N GLU A 380 -13.81 9.75 -12.56
CA GLU A 380 -13.96 10.78 -13.59
C GLU A 380 -13.06 10.53 -14.78
N LYS A 381 -11.86 9.92 -14.51
CA LYS A 381 -10.91 9.51 -15.53
C LYS A 381 -10.31 8.16 -15.16
N ALA A 382 -10.29 7.25 -16.12
CA ALA A 382 -9.55 5.99 -16.04
C ALA A 382 -8.85 5.79 -17.40
N CYS A 383 -7.57 6.10 -17.44
CA CYS A 383 -6.78 6.01 -18.66
C CYS A 383 -5.43 5.34 -18.43
N TYR A 384 -4.72 5.08 -19.51
CA TYR A 384 -3.40 4.46 -19.42
C TYR A 384 -2.40 5.16 -20.34
N THR A 385 -1.14 5.19 -19.90
CA THR A 385 0.02 5.50 -20.74
C THR A 385 0.74 4.19 -21.06
N PRO A 386 0.81 3.78 -22.32
CA PRO A 386 1.55 2.60 -22.72
C PRO A 386 3.05 2.89 -22.72
N THR A 387 3.85 1.98 -22.15
CA THR A 387 5.30 2.18 -22.01
C THR A 387 6.08 1.12 -22.76
N TYR A 388 7.29 1.48 -23.20
CA TYR A 388 8.25 0.61 -23.87
C TYR A 388 9.62 0.73 -23.23
N ILE A 389 10.28 -0.40 -22.99
CA ILE A 389 11.66 -0.46 -22.47
C ILE A 389 12.63 -0.28 -23.65
N TRP A 390 13.07 0.95 -23.84
CA TRP A 390 14.08 1.29 -24.84
C TRP A 390 15.48 0.93 -24.35
N ARG A 391 16.11 -0.03 -25.02
CA ARG A 391 17.51 -0.39 -24.79
C ARG A 391 18.34 0.02 -26.00
N TYR A 392 19.34 0.85 -25.81
CA TYR A 392 20.24 1.34 -26.86
C TYR A 392 21.71 1.20 -26.43
N LYS A 393 22.63 1.42 -27.34
CA LYS A 393 24.08 1.45 -27.04
C LYS A 393 24.54 2.90 -27.00
N GLN A 394 25.31 3.23 -25.97
CA GLN A 394 26.04 4.48 -25.83
C GLN A 394 27.47 4.11 -25.35
N ASP A 395 28.48 4.60 -26.01
CA ASP A 395 29.92 4.33 -25.69
C ASP A 395 30.23 2.84 -25.50
N GLY A 396 29.60 2.00 -26.34
CA GLY A 396 29.79 0.54 -26.34
C GLY A 396 29.00 -0.21 -25.26
N GLN A 397 28.36 0.48 -24.31
CA GLN A 397 27.53 -0.10 -23.25
C GLN A 397 26.06 0.00 -23.58
N TYR A 398 25.25 -0.96 -23.08
CA TYR A 398 23.80 -0.86 -23.15
C TYR A 398 23.31 0.15 -22.12
N GLN A 399 22.34 0.97 -22.52
CA GLN A 399 21.58 1.89 -21.69
C GLN A 399 20.10 1.53 -21.76
N TYR A 400 19.33 1.93 -20.75
CA TYR A 400 17.89 1.69 -20.65
C TYR A 400 17.18 3.00 -20.35
N ARG A 401 16.07 3.23 -21.06
CA ARG A 401 15.08 4.27 -20.76
C ARG A 401 13.70 3.71 -20.94
N ILE A 402 12.76 4.22 -20.18
CA ILE A 402 11.35 3.92 -20.35
C ILE A 402 10.72 5.05 -21.13
N VAL A 403 10.05 4.72 -22.22
CA VAL A 403 9.43 5.71 -23.11
C VAL A 403 7.93 5.49 -23.22
N PRO A 404 7.12 6.56 -23.21
CA PRO A 404 5.70 6.47 -23.59
C PRO A 404 5.61 6.05 -25.05
N SER A 405 5.02 4.88 -25.33
CA SER A 405 5.04 4.33 -26.71
C SER A 405 3.94 4.90 -27.61
N ASP A 406 3.05 5.73 -27.09
CA ASP A 406 2.03 6.51 -27.80
C ASP A 406 2.53 7.91 -28.22
N GLN A 407 3.73 8.28 -27.82
CA GLN A 407 4.39 9.55 -28.16
C GLN A 407 5.34 9.39 -29.34
N PRO A 408 5.79 10.52 -29.96
CA PRO A 408 6.89 10.51 -30.89
C PRO A 408 8.13 9.85 -30.27
N ALA A 409 8.88 9.13 -31.11
CA ALA A 409 10.11 8.49 -30.65
C ALA A 409 11.10 9.55 -30.13
N PRO A 410 11.80 9.29 -29.02
CA PRO A 410 12.84 10.18 -28.51
C PRO A 410 14.00 10.33 -29.52
N ASP A 411 14.67 11.47 -29.46
CA ASP A 411 15.88 11.72 -30.25
C ASP A 411 16.92 10.61 -30.04
N GLY A 412 17.53 10.18 -31.12
CA GLY A 412 18.52 9.11 -31.12
C GLY A 412 17.97 7.68 -31.15
N MET A 413 16.65 7.49 -31.15
CA MET A 413 16.05 6.18 -31.35
C MET A 413 16.11 5.81 -32.84
N GLY A 414 16.81 4.72 -33.19
CA GLY A 414 16.91 4.24 -34.57
C GLY A 414 15.62 3.61 -35.09
N ASP A 415 15.47 3.55 -36.44
CA ASP A 415 14.23 3.11 -37.12
C ASP A 415 13.76 1.72 -36.68
N ASP A 416 14.65 0.76 -36.49
CA ASP A 416 14.29 -0.58 -35.99
C ASP A 416 13.65 -0.50 -34.59
N GLN A 417 14.17 0.36 -33.73
CA GLN A 417 13.67 0.52 -32.36
C GLN A 417 12.36 1.27 -32.32
N ILE A 418 12.18 2.26 -33.22
CA ILE A 418 10.88 2.91 -33.44
C ILE A 418 9.83 1.86 -33.84
N GLY A 419 10.20 0.94 -34.76
CA GLY A 419 9.33 -0.18 -35.13
C GLY A 419 8.97 -1.10 -33.97
N TYR A 420 9.90 -1.39 -33.07
CA TYR A 420 9.62 -2.17 -31.84
C TYR A 420 8.74 -1.41 -30.86
N MET A 421 8.97 -0.12 -30.66
CA MET A 421 8.12 0.74 -29.82
C MET A 421 6.68 0.79 -30.33
N GLN A 422 6.49 0.98 -31.65
CA GLN A 422 5.16 0.97 -32.28
C GLN A 422 4.48 -0.39 -32.18
N LYS A 423 5.23 -1.48 -32.31
CA LYS A 423 4.75 -2.85 -32.08
C LYS A 423 4.32 -3.04 -30.61
N ALA A 424 5.10 -2.53 -29.66
CA ALA A 424 4.76 -2.58 -28.24
C ALA A 424 3.44 -1.88 -27.96
N TYR A 425 3.25 -0.68 -28.48
CA TYR A 425 1.98 0.05 -28.38
C TYR A 425 0.78 -0.75 -28.91
N LYS A 426 0.88 -1.30 -30.13
CA LYS A 426 -0.17 -2.15 -30.72
C LYS A 426 -0.44 -3.41 -29.88
N ASN A 427 0.59 -4.00 -29.29
CA ASN A 427 0.44 -5.17 -28.45
C ASN A 427 -0.29 -4.83 -27.14
N ILE A 428 -0.01 -3.67 -26.52
CA ILE A 428 -0.74 -3.23 -25.32
C ILE A 428 -2.22 -3.05 -25.63
N GLN A 429 -2.56 -2.37 -26.73
CA GLN A 429 -3.94 -2.22 -27.18
C GLN A 429 -4.63 -3.58 -27.37
N LYS A 430 -3.93 -4.55 -27.97
CA LYS A 430 -4.44 -5.91 -28.15
C LYS A 430 -4.63 -6.65 -26.82
N TYR A 431 -3.73 -6.48 -25.85
CA TYR A 431 -3.84 -7.13 -24.54
C TYR A 431 -4.96 -6.53 -23.70
N LEU A 432 -5.17 -5.22 -23.79
CA LEU A 432 -6.27 -4.54 -23.12
C LEU A 432 -7.63 -4.93 -23.73
N GLY A 433 -7.72 -5.10 -25.07
CA GLY A 433 -8.96 -5.47 -25.75
C GLY A 433 -10.09 -4.50 -25.43
N ASP A 434 -11.23 -5.02 -24.93
CA ASP A 434 -12.41 -4.24 -24.53
C ASP A 434 -12.33 -3.70 -23.08
N SER A 435 -11.13 -3.47 -22.57
CA SER A 435 -10.91 -2.92 -21.22
C SER A 435 -11.56 -1.52 -21.10
N PRO A 436 -12.11 -1.18 -19.91
CA PRO A 436 -12.83 0.07 -19.68
C PRO A 436 -11.92 1.29 -19.49
N VAL A 437 -10.64 1.18 -19.81
CA VAL A 437 -9.66 2.27 -19.72
C VAL A 437 -9.36 2.82 -21.11
N THR A 438 -9.25 4.14 -21.22
CA THR A 438 -8.91 4.80 -22.48
C THR A 438 -7.42 5.13 -22.55
N LEU A 439 -6.88 5.32 -23.76
CA LEU A 439 -5.58 5.96 -23.91
C LEU A 439 -5.65 7.36 -23.26
N ARG A 440 -4.59 7.78 -22.60
CA ARG A 440 -4.53 9.14 -22.05
C ARG A 440 -4.76 10.18 -23.14
N GLU A 441 -5.35 11.30 -22.77
CA GLU A 441 -5.38 12.50 -23.59
C GLU A 441 -3.98 13.12 -23.68
N LYS A 442 -3.62 13.67 -24.85
CA LYS A 442 -2.33 14.32 -25.09
C LYS A 442 -2.33 15.75 -24.60
#